data_7dd9c89b2b521ea531ee6ffe5808f18e
#
_entry.id   7dd9c89b2b521ea531ee6ffe5808f18e
#
_cell.length_a   1.000
_cell.length_b   1.000
_cell.length_c   1.000
_cell.angle_alpha   90.00
_cell.angle_beta   90.00
_cell.angle_gamma   90.00
#
_symmetry.space_group_name_H-M   'P 1'
#
loop_
_entity.id
_entity.type
_entity.pdbx_description
1 polymer ?
#
loop_
_entity_poly.entity_id
_entity_poly.type
_entity_poly.pdbx_seq_one_letter_code
_entity_poly.pdbx_strand_id
1 'polypeptide(L)'
;MGLLSVDLLVTLQILPGFFSNCLFFVLYDSIVLVKRVVSLLSCSGSTGEWQRMLTTAGVRSIWNSFLLDAYKQVKLGEAAPNSKVVKVTGINRCWSISGKTHNQCHLLDFESPDRPLVVNFGSATXPPFISQLPVFRRMVEEFSDVADFLLVYIDEAHPSNGWVGPP
;
A
#
# COMPACT_ATOMS: atom_id res chain seq x y z
N MET A 1 -14.72 35.65 -8.24
CA MET A 1 -14.15 34.39 -8.74
C MET A 1 -14.35 33.34 -7.65
N GLY A 2 -15.27 32.40 -7.91
CA GLY A 2 -15.53 31.32 -6.98
C GLY A 2 -14.31 30.41 -6.87
N LEU A 3 -13.87 30.18 -5.65
CA LEU A 3 -12.84 29.17 -5.39
C LEU A 3 -13.36 27.80 -5.87
N LEU A 4 -12.73 27.24 -6.86
CA LEU A 4 -12.96 25.85 -7.23
C LEU A 4 -12.79 25.00 -5.97
N SER A 5 -13.74 24.10 -5.73
CA SER A 5 -13.62 23.23 -4.57
C SER A 5 -12.32 22.43 -4.68
N VAL A 6 -11.71 22.14 -3.53
CA VAL A 6 -10.46 21.34 -3.47
C VAL A 6 -10.65 20.02 -4.20
N ASP A 7 -11.83 19.42 -4.08
CA ASP A 7 -12.17 18.17 -4.75
C ASP A 7 -12.13 18.30 -6.28
N LEU A 8 -12.57 19.41 -6.82
CA LEU A 8 -12.54 19.63 -8.25
C LEU A 8 -11.09 19.79 -8.74
N LEU A 9 -10.26 20.55 -8.01
CA LEU A 9 -8.85 20.71 -8.36
C LEU A 9 -8.10 19.38 -8.32
N VAL A 10 -8.33 18.57 -7.28
CA VAL A 10 -7.74 17.23 -7.14
C VAL A 10 -8.18 16.35 -8.31
N THR A 11 -9.47 16.36 -8.64
CA THR A 11 -10.00 15.58 -9.76
C THR A 11 -9.32 15.98 -11.07
N LEU A 12 -9.19 17.29 -11.34
CA LEU A 12 -8.55 17.78 -12.55
C LEU A 12 -7.07 17.35 -12.66
N GLN A 13 -6.36 17.27 -11.53
CA GLN A 13 -4.97 16.79 -11.51
C GLN A 13 -4.87 15.29 -11.80
N ILE A 14 -5.84 14.52 -11.34
CA ILE A 14 -5.87 13.05 -11.50
C ILE A 14 -6.21 12.66 -12.94
N LEU A 15 -7.10 13.39 -13.62
CA LEU A 15 -7.69 12.99 -14.90
C LEU A 15 -6.66 12.61 -15.98
N PRO A 16 -5.57 13.38 -16.22
CA PRO A 16 -4.62 12.97 -17.26
C PRO A 16 -3.98 11.62 -17.01
N GLY A 17 -3.55 11.37 -15.77
CA GLY A 17 -2.97 10.08 -15.38
C GLY A 17 -3.99 8.95 -15.48
N PHE A 18 -5.22 9.20 -15.03
CA PHE A 18 -6.31 8.23 -15.12
C PHE A 18 -6.59 7.83 -16.57
N PHE A 19 -6.74 8.81 -17.46
CA PHE A 19 -7.00 8.53 -18.88
C PHE A 19 -5.82 7.83 -19.55
N SER A 20 -4.58 8.16 -19.17
CA SER A 20 -3.39 7.47 -19.67
C SER A 20 -3.42 5.98 -19.30
N ASN A 21 -3.79 5.66 -18.07
CA ASN A 21 -3.91 4.26 -17.62
C ASN A 21 -5.07 3.54 -18.33
N CYS A 22 -6.19 4.21 -18.53
CA CYS A 22 -7.31 3.63 -19.29
C CYS A 22 -6.91 3.33 -20.73
N LEU A 23 -6.16 4.22 -21.37
CA LEU A 23 -5.63 4.01 -22.71
C LEU A 23 -4.71 2.79 -22.75
N PHE A 24 -3.82 2.66 -21.75
CA PHE A 24 -2.95 1.47 -21.62
C PHE A 24 -3.79 0.18 -21.57
N PHE A 25 -4.88 0.17 -20.79
CA PHE A 25 -5.76 -0.99 -20.70
C PHE A 25 -6.42 -1.32 -22.05
N VAL A 26 -6.86 -0.28 -22.78
CA VAL A 26 -7.46 -0.47 -24.12
C VAL A 26 -6.42 -1.10 -25.07
N LEU A 27 -5.20 -0.58 -25.08
CA LEU A 27 -4.13 -1.10 -25.91
C LEU A 27 -3.79 -2.55 -25.56
N TYR A 28 -3.66 -2.84 -24.26
CA TYR A 28 -3.38 -4.20 -23.78
C TYR A 28 -4.48 -5.17 -24.22
N ASP A 29 -5.75 -4.84 -23.95
CA ASP A 29 -6.89 -5.69 -24.31
C ASP A 29 -6.98 -5.87 -25.83
N SER A 30 -6.62 -4.85 -26.62
CA SER A 30 -6.58 -4.94 -28.09
C SER A 30 -5.52 -5.97 -28.54
N ILE A 31 -4.34 -5.95 -27.94
CA ILE A 31 -3.28 -6.92 -28.22
C ILE A 31 -3.75 -8.34 -27.86
N VAL A 32 -4.39 -8.49 -26.69
CA VAL A 32 -4.95 -9.80 -26.25
C VAL A 32 -5.98 -10.29 -27.26
N LEU A 33 -6.86 -9.40 -27.73
CA LEU A 33 -7.88 -9.76 -28.73
C LEU A 33 -7.23 -10.21 -30.04
N VAL A 34 -6.26 -9.46 -30.55
CA VAL A 34 -5.53 -9.80 -31.79
C VAL A 34 -4.87 -11.18 -31.64
N LYS A 35 -4.19 -11.42 -30.51
CA LYS A 35 -3.55 -12.73 -30.25
C LYS A 35 -4.57 -13.86 -30.24
N ARG A 36 -5.76 -13.65 -29.64
CA ARG A 36 -6.84 -14.64 -29.65
C ARG A 36 -7.33 -14.94 -31.06
N VAL A 37 -7.56 -13.90 -31.86
CA VAL A 37 -8.03 -14.06 -33.26
C VAL A 37 -6.98 -14.83 -34.08
N VAL A 38 -5.70 -14.45 -33.98
CA VAL A 38 -4.60 -15.14 -34.69
C VAL A 38 -4.50 -16.61 -34.24
N SER A 39 -4.62 -16.87 -32.95
CA SER A 39 -4.59 -18.25 -32.42
C SER A 39 -5.74 -19.10 -32.96
N LEU A 40 -6.94 -18.52 -33.07
CA LEU A 40 -8.10 -19.21 -33.63
C LEU A 40 -7.93 -19.52 -35.11
N LEU A 41 -7.33 -18.59 -35.88
CA LEU A 41 -7.10 -18.77 -37.31
C LEU A 41 -5.96 -19.75 -37.59
N SER A 42 -4.97 -19.86 -36.68
CA SER A 42 -3.78 -20.70 -36.86
C SER A 42 -3.95 -22.13 -36.34
N CYS A 43 -5.11 -22.50 -35.80
CA CYS A 43 -5.38 -23.81 -35.16
C CYS A 43 -4.32 -24.17 -34.12
N SER A 44 -3.65 -23.20 -33.55
CA SER A 44 -2.63 -23.39 -32.53
C SER A 44 -3.29 -23.42 -31.15
N GLY A 45 -3.28 -24.57 -30.51
CA GLY A 45 -4.01 -24.82 -29.25
C GLY A 45 -3.45 -24.16 -28.00
N SER A 46 -2.62 -23.14 -28.11
CA SER A 46 -2.05 -22.46 -26.95
C SER A 46 -2.93 -21.28 -26.51
N THR A 47 -3.98 -21.56 -25.78
CA THR A 47 -4.76 -20.52 -25.11
C THR A 47 -4.19 -20.29 -23.70
N GLY A 48 -3.15 -19.49 -23.61
CA GLY A 48 -2.78 -18.93 -22.31
C GLY A 48 -3.94 -18.13 -21.75
N GLU A 49 -4.21 -18.23 -20.45
CA GLU A 49 -5.28 -17.47 -19.78
C GLU A 49 -4.89 -15.98 -19.69
N TRP A 50 -5.27 -15.24 -20.72
CA TRP A 50 -5.07 -13.79 -20.73
C TRP A 50 -6.34 -13.14 -20.19
N GLN A 51 -6.23 -12.49 -19.05
CA GLN A 51 -7.37 -11.79 -18.46
C GLN A 51 -7.46 -10.37 -19.04
N ARG A 52 -8.69 -9.94 -19.28
CA ARG A 52 -8.95 -8.58 -19.73
C ARG A 52 -8.70 -7.60 -18.56
N MET A 53 -8.00 -6.52 -18.86
CA MET A 53 -7.73 -5.47 -17.87
C MET A 53 -8.77 -4.35 -17.88
N LEU A 54 -9.37 -4.06 -19.03
CA LEU A 54 -10.40 -3.03 -19.15
C LEU A 54 -11.74 -3.58 -18.65
N THR A 55 -11.88 -3.62 -17.33
CA THR A 55 -13.10 -4.04 -16.63
C THR A 55 -13.54 -2.93 -15.69
N THR A 56 -14.80 -2.96 -15.26
CA THR A 56 -15.29 -2.00 -14.27
C THR A 56 -14.47 -2.06 -12.96
N ALA A 57 -14.05 -3.27 -12.57
CA ALA A 57 -13.20 -3.47 -11.39
C ALA A 57 -11.82 -2.86 -11.61
N GLY A 58 -11.20 -3.07 -12.77
CA GLY A 58 -9.89 -2.50 -13.10
C GLY A 58 -9.92 -0.98 -13.13
N VAL A 59 -10.92 -0.40 -13.80
CA VAL A 59 -11.07 1.05 -13.87
C VAL A 59 -11.30 1.66 -12.47
N ARG A 60 -12.16 1.01 -11.67
CA ARG A 60 -12.41 1.44 -10.28
C ARG A 60 -11.13 1.36 -9.43
N SER A 61 -10.34 0.32 -9.61
CA SER A 61 -9.08 0.14 -8.88
C SER A 61 -8.09 1.27 -9.19
N ILE A 62 -7.93 1.62 -10.47
CA ILE A 62 -7.08 2.75 -10.88
C ILE A 62 -7.59 4.05 -10.27
N TRP A 63 -8.91 4.31 -10.37
CA TRP A 63 -9.48 5.53 -9.81
C TRP A 63 -9.22 5.65 -8.31
N ASN A 64 -9.47 4.57 -7.57
CA ASN A 64 -9.23 4.53 -6.13
C ASN A 64 -7.74 4.74 -5.78
N SER A 65 -6.84 4.18 -6.59
CA SER A 65 -5.40 4.37 -6.39
C SER A 65 -5.00 5.84 -6.51
N PHE A 66 -5.52 6.55 -7.52
CA PHE A 66 -5.27 7.99 -7.67
C PHE A 66 -5.86 8.79 -6.51
N LEU A 67 -7.06 8.42 -6.05
CA LEU A 67 -7.67 9.08 -4.90
C LEU A 67 -6.83 8.89 -3.62
N LEU A 68 -6.33 7.67 -3.39
CA LEU A 68 -5.48 7.39 -2.23
C LEU A 68 -4.21 8.25 -2.26
N ASP A 69 -3.58 8.39 -3.44
CA ASP A 69 -2.39 9.23 -3.57
C ASP A 69 -2.72 10.73 -3.38
N ALA A 70 -3.82 11.19 -3.95
CA ALA A 70 -4.22 12.60 -3.88
C ALA A 70 -4.59 13.03 -2.45
N TYR A 71 -5.23 12.13 -1.69
CA TYR A 71 -5.67 12.42 -0.32
C TYR A 71 -4.74 11.86 0.76
N LYS A 72 -3.52 11.47 0.40
CA LYS A 72 -2.57 10.99 1.41
C LYS A 72 -2.29 12.08 2.44
N GLN A 73 -2.32 11.68 3.70
CA GLN A 73 -2.18 12.60 4.82
C GLN A 73 -0.72 12.94 5.15
N VAL A 74 0.21 12.05 4.78
CA VAL A 74 1.64 12.24 5.07
C VAL A 74 2.30 13.01 3.94
N LYS A 75 2.83 14.20 4.23
CA LYS A 75 3.54 15.03 3.26
C LYS A 75 4.82 15.55 3.88
N LEU A 76 5.84 15.68 3.05
CA LEU A 76 7.15 16.16 3.49
C LEU A 76 7.03 17.59 4.05
N GLY A 77 7.53 17.78 5.27
CA GLY A 77 7.53 19.08 5.95
C GLY A 77 6.23 19.46 6.63
N GLU A 78 5.20 18.61 6.58
CA GLU A 78 3.95 18.85 7.26
C GLU A 78 3.86 18.04 8.57
N ALA A 79 2.89 18.39 9.42
CA ALA A 79 2.67 17.69 10.68
C ALA A 79 2.30 16.21 10.40
N ALA A 80 2.92 15.31 11.14
CA ALA A 80 2.64 13.88 11.01
C ALA A 80 1.23 13.56 11.53
N PRO A 81 0.45 12.72 10.83
CA PRO A 81 -0.86 12.30 11.33
C PRO A 81 -0.70 11.41 12.55
N ASN A 82 -1.47 11.70 13.61
CA ASN A 82 -1.41 10.95 14.86
C ASN A 82 -2.40 9.79 14.87
N SER A 83 -2.11 8.77 14.08
CA SER A 83 -2.97 7.60 13.88
C SER A 83 -3.06 6.73 15.14
N LYS A 84 -4.21 6.07 15.33
CA LYS A 84 -4.39 5.11 16.42
C LYS A 84 -3.62 3.82 16.13
N VAL A 85 -2.90 3.33 17.13
CA VAL A 85 -2.15 2.07 17.05
C VAL A 85 -2.43 1.24 18.31
N VAL A 86 -2.10 -0.04 18.24
CA VAL A 86 -2.25 -0.97 19.38
C VAL A 86 -0.86 -1.39 19.83
N LYS A 87 -0.54 -1.11 21.08
CA LYS A 87 0.76 -1.48 21.65
C LYS A 87 0.80 -2.98 21.90
N VAL A 88 1.76 -3.67 21.27
CA VAL A 88 2.01 -5.09 21.49
C VAL A 88 2.99 -5.23 22.66
N THR A 89 2.50 -5.67 23.81
CA THR A 89 3.33 -5.86 25.01
C THR A 89 3.56 -7.36 25.26
N GLY A 90 4.78 -7.79 25.04
CA GLY A 90 5.27 -9.10 25.46
C GLY A 90 5.01 -10.26 24.49
N ILE A 91 6.06 -11.01 24.25
CA ILE A 91 6.09 -12.16 23.32
C ILE A 91 5.31 -13.38 23.87
N ASN A 92 4.87 -13.34 25.13
CA ASN A 92 4.32 -14.52 25.82
C ASN A 92 2.81 -14.44 26.11
N ARG A 93 2.06 -13.54 25.46
CA ARG A 93 0.62 -13.52 25.67
C ARG A 93 -0.13 -13.93 24.40
N CYS A 94 -0.68 -15.12 24.52
CA CYS A 94 -1.64 -15.68 23.58
C CYS A 94 -2.67 -14.63 23.16
N TRP A 95 -2.91 -14.54 21.85
CA TRP A 95 -3.94 -13.73 21.24
C TRP A 95 -5.27 -13.87 22.01
N SER A 96 -5.63 -12.87 22.77
CA SER A 96 -6.93 -12.87 23.45
C SER A 96 -8.00 -12.29 22.54
N ILE A 97 -8.92 -13.14 22.12
CA ILE A 97 -10.06 -12.81 21.24
C ILE A 97 -11.15 -12.01 22.00
N SER A 98 -10.83 -11.52 23.20
CA SER A 98 -11.81 -10.73 23.97
C SER A 98 -11.64 -9.24 23.65
N GLY A 99 -12.65 -8.69 23.00
CA GLY A 99 -12.66 -7.34 22.41
C GLY A 99 -12.66 -6.16 23.38
N LYS A 100 -11.79 -6.17 24.41
CA LYS A 100 -11.57 -4.99 25.25
C LYS A 100 -10.16 -4.46 25.00
N THR A 101 -10.11 -3.39 24.22
CA THR A 101 -8.89 -2.71 23.77
C THR A 101 -8.33 -1.82 24.89
N HIS A 102 -7.60 -2.42 25.82
CA HIS A 102 -6.90 -1.65 26.87
C HIS A 102 -5.54 -1.08 26.44
N ASN A 103 -5.11 -1.34 25.21
CA ASN A 103 -3.77 -0.95 24.73
C ASN A 103 -3.79 -0.04 23.49
N GLN A 104 -4.90 0.68 23.27
CA GLN A 104 -4.94 1.69 22.21
C GLN A 104 -4.17 2.93 22.64
N CYS A 105 -3.27 3.39 21.79
CA CYS A 105 -2.50 4.62 21.94
C CYS A 105 -2.40 5.29 20.57
N HIS A 106 -1.75 6.42 20.50
CA HIS A 106 -1.54 7.11 19.23
C HIS A 106 -0.06 7.02 18.83
N LEU A 107 0.19 7.16 17.55
CA LEU A 107 1.52 7.01 16.96
C LEU A 107 2.54 7.95 17.61
N LEU A 108 2.15 9.22 17.80
CA LEU A 108 3.04 10.23 18.36
C LEU A 108 3.19 10.14 19.89
N ASP A 109 2.45 9.25 20.57
CA ASP A 109 2.66 9.00 22.00
C ASP A 109 4.04 8.38 22.28
N PHE A 110 4.71 7.88 21.26
CA PHE A 110 6.04 7.26 21.35
C PHE A 110 7.18 8.26 21.08
N GLU A 111 6.85 9.52 20.79
CA GLU A 111 7.83 10.58 20.51
C GLU A 111 8.35 11.19 21.82
N SER A 112 9.68 11.30 21.95
CA SER A 112 10.32 12.08 23.05
C SER A 112 10.44 13.55 22.63
N PRO A 113 10.37 14.52 23.56
CA PRO A 113 10.32 15.95 23.21
C PRO A 113 11.45 16.47 22.34
N ASP A 114 12.66 15.96 22.50
CA ASP A 114 13.85 16.50 21.85
C ASP A 114 14.52 15.52 20.89
N ARG A 115 13.77 14.48 20.44
CA ARG A 115 14.35 13.42 19.63
C ARG A 115 13.40 13.12 18.45
N PRO A 116 13.95 12.93 17.24
CA PRO A 116 13.09 12.51 16.12
C PRO A 116 12.55 11.10 16.32
N LEU A 117 11.30 10.89 15.90
CA LEU A 117 10.68 9.57 15.92
C LEU A 117 10.79 8.95 14.51
N VAL A 118 11.52 7.84 14.40
CA VAL A 118 11.68 7.09 13.16
C VAL A 118 10.68 5.93 13.17
N VAL A 119 9.72 5.97 12.24
CA VAL A 119 8.65 4.95 12.19
C VAL A 119 8.83 4.08 10.95
N ASN A 120 8.93 2.77 11.15
CA ASN A 120 9.00 1.78 10.07
C ASN A 120 7.68 1.00 10.02
N PHE A 121 6.96 1.12 8.90
CA PHE A 121 5.68 0.43 8.68
C PHE A 121 5.89 -0.78 7.78
N GLY A 122 5.28 -1.91 8.13
CA GLY A 122 5.35 -3.07 7.24
C GLY A 122 4.62 -4.29 7.75
N SER A 123 4.61 -5.33 6.92
CA SER A 123 3.98 -6.61 7.23
C SER A 123 4.91 -7.78 6.89
N ALA A 124 4.62 -8.95 7.48
CA ALA A 124 5.40 -10.17 7.24
C ALA A 124 5.24 -10.69 5.81
N THR A 125 4.24 -10.21 5.07
CA THR A 125 4.02 -10.58 3.67
C THR A 125 4.67 -9.66 2.66
N UNK A 126 5.56 -8.73 2.96
CA UNK A 126 6.11 -8.13 2.29
C UNK A 126 7.31 -8.47 2.29
N PRO A 127 7.93 -9.24 1.49
CA PRO A 127 9.34 -9.65 1.52
C PRO A 127 10.35 -8.51 1.56
N PRO A 128 10.19 -7.41 0.83
CA PRO A 128 11.10 -6.28 0.97
C PRO A 128 11.18 -5.72 2.39
N PHE A 129 10.06 -5.69 3.11
CA PHE A 129 10.05 -5.24 4.51
C PHE A 129 10.89 -6.20 5.38
N ILE A 130 10.65 -7.50 5.24
CA ILE A 130 11.39 -8.52 6.03
C ILE A 130 12.90 -8.45 5.76
N SER A 131 13.28 -8.29 4.47
CA SER A 131 14.70 -8.22 4.10
C SER A 131 15.40 -6.97 4.66
N GLN A 132 14.64 -5.91 4.96
CA GLN A 132 15.20 -4.67 5.51
C GLN A 132 15.23 -4.64 7.05
N LEU A 133 14.59 -5.59 7.74
CA LEU A 133 14.59 -5.62 9.21
C LEU A 133 15.99 -5.69 9.83
N PRO A 134 16.96 -6.45 9.30
CA PRO A 134 18.32 -6.43 9.86
C PRO A 134 18.98 -5.05 9.74
N VAL A 135 18.72 -4.33 8.66
CA VAL A 135 19.23 -2.95 8.47
C VAL A 135 18.58 -2.01 9.49
N PHE A 136 17.25 -2.10 9.65
CA PHE A 136 16.51 -1.30 10.64
C PHE A 136 17.02 -1.58 12.05
N ARG A 137 17.28 -2.85 12.39
CA ARG A 137 17.82 -3.22 13.70
C ARG A 137 19.18 -2.56 13.93
N ARG A 138 20.08 -2.61 12.97
CA ARG A 138 21.39 -1.96 13.10
C ARG A 138 21.24 -0.44 13.27
N MET A 139 20.28 0.17 12.56
CA MET A 139 20.00 1.60 12.72
C MET A 139 19.54 1.91 14.15
N VAL A 140 18.68 1.06 14.73
CA VAL A 140 18.25 1.20 16.13
C VAL A 140 19.47 1.08 17.06
N GLU A 141 20.32 0.08 16.86
CA GLU A 141 21.51 -0.14 17.69
C GLU A 141 22.49 1.03 17.63
N GLU A 142 22.61 1.66 16.45
CA GLU A 142 23.55 2.77 16.24
C GLU A 142 23.03 4.13 16.71
N PHE A 143 21.71 4.39 16.61
CA PHE A 143 21.14 5.72 16.81
C PHE A 143 20.13 5.82 17.94
N SER A 144 19.98 4.78 18.81
CA SER A 144 19.01 4.77 19.90
C SER A 144 19.28 5.86 20.96
N ASP A 145 20.46 6.43 20.98
CA ASP A 145 20.80 7.54 21.89
C ASP A 145 20.32 8.91 21.38
N VAL A 146 20.05 9.06 20.09
CA VAL A 146 19.69 10.35 19.48
C VAL A 146 18.31 10.35 18.82
N ALA A 147 17.67 9.20 18.62
CA ALA A 147 16.35 9.07 17.97
C ALA A 147 15.52 8.00 18.66
N ASP A 148 14.20 8.16 18.60
CA ASP A 148 13.26 7.13 19.01
C ASP A 148 12.86 6.30 17.79
N PHE A 149 12.66 5.00 17.99
CA PHE A 149 12.36 4.07 16.89
C PHE A 149 11.09 3.29 17.19
N LEU A 150 10.22 3.20 16.17
CA LEU A 150 8.97 2.47 16.29
C LEU A 150 8.76 1.58 15.07
N LEU A 151 8.48 0.32 15.31
CA LEU A 151 8.07 -0.63 14.27
C LEU A 151 6.56 -0.80 14.35
N VAL A 152 5.85 -0.47 13.27
CA VAL A 152 4.40 -0.58 13.20
C VAL A 152 4.03 -1.69 12.22
N TYR A 153 3.45 -2.76 12.74
CA TYR A 153 2.94 -3.84 11.92
C TYR A 153 1.57 -3.43 11.35
N ILE A 154 1.47 -3.44 10.04
CA ILE A 154 0.23 -3.06 9.33
C ILE A 154 -0.48 -4.31 8.81
N ASP A 155 -1.71 -4.15 8.35
CA ASP A 155 -2.49 -5.23 7.75
C ASP A 155 -1.71 -5.90 6.62
N GLU A 156 -1.89 -7.21 6.48
CA GLU A 156 -1.15 -8.00 5.50
C GLU A 156 -1.46 -7.53 4.07
N ALA A 157 -0.41 -7.25 3.33
CA ALA A 157 -0.51 -6.79 1.94
C ALA A 157 -1.04 -7.89 1.01
N HIS A 158 -0.80 -9.15 1.36
CA HIS A 158 -1.23 -10.30 0.57
C HIS A 158 -2.01 -11.27 1.46
N PRO A 159 -3.12 -11.83 0.97
CA PRO A 159 -3.86 -12.82 1.76
C PRO A 159 -3.01 -14.09 1.97
N SER A 160 -3.12 -14.66 3.16
CA SER A 160 -2.34 -15.85 3.55
C SER A 160 -2.62 -17.09 2.68
N ASN A 161 -3.75 -17.10 1.97
CA ASN A 161 -4.16 -18.19 1.10
C ASN A 161 -4.04 -17.87 -0.40
N GLY A 162 -3.48 -16.72 -0.76
CA GLY A 162 -3.52 -16.21 -2.12
C GLY A 162 -2.21 -16.22 -2.88
N TRP A 163 -1.08 -16.29 -2.21
CA TRP A 163 0.21 -16.22 -2.91
C TRP A 163 1.25 -17.08 -2.22
N VAL A 164 1.46 -18.24 -2.79
CA VAL A 164 2.61 -19.07 -2.45
C VAL A 164 3.71 -18.72 -3.45
N GLY A 165 4.71 -18.00 -3.00
CA GLY A 165 5.87 -17.72 -3.83
C GLY A 165 6.54 -19.02 -4.29
N PRO A 166 7.33 -18.99 -5.36
CA PRO A 166 8.05 -20.20 -5.77
C PRO A 166 8.98 -20.68 -4.66
N PRO A 167 9.18 -22.01 -4.56
CA PRO A 167 10.07 -22.59 -3.53
C PRO A 167 11.51 -22.14 -3.68
#